data_59d78f12280b7d5668b29859e13a4d02
#
_entry.id   59d78f12280b7d5668b29859e13a4d02
#
_cell.length_a   1.000
_cell.length_b   1.000
_cell.length_c   1.000
_cell.angle_alpha   90.00
_cell.angle_beta   90.00
_cell.angle_gamma   90.00
#
_symmetry.space_group_name_H-M   'P 1'
#
loop_
_entity.id
_entity.type
_entity.pdbx_description
1 polymer ?
#
loop_
_entity_poly.entity_id
_entity_poly.type
_entity_poly.pdbx_seq_one_letter_code
_entity_poly.pdbx_strand_id
1 'polypeptide(L)'
;MEKIFKIYILIAMPTYTVTNSNFNLTSKQQKNLAEGITKVHNIVTGANTYFAQVIFNKIKKNNHFMGGKKVKEPSLFLLGQIRAGRSKKIKDKLISDLKNVLIKKSKLDETQIWVYIVDLPPSQMIEYGAVLPVSGKEKEWFKNLSTKLKNKLSKLEK
;
A
#
# COMPACT_ATOMS: atom_id res chain seq x y z
N MET A 1 36.94 -8.87 -7.42
CA MET A 1 36.08 -8.74 -6.24
C MET A 1 34.66 -8.38 -6.73
N GLU A 2 33.85 -9.39 -6.94
CA GLU A 2 32.45 -9.21 -7.33
C GLU A 2 31.67 -8.64 -6.16
N LYS A 3 31.18 -7.43 -6.29
CA LYS A 3 30.15 -6.90 -5.40
C LYS A 3 28.88 -7.71 -5.64
N ILE A 4 28.66 -8.72 -4.79
CA ILE A 4 27.39 -9.42 -4.68
C ILE A 4 26.38 -8.37 -4.19
N PHE A 5 25.63 -7.78 -5.12
CA PHE A 5 24.41 -7.07 -4.81
C PHE A 5 23.46 -8.07 -4.14
N LYS A 6 23.36 -7.98 -2.81
CA LYS A 6 22.33 -8.67 -2.04
C LYS A 6 20.98 -8.04 -2.40
N ILE A 7 20.39 -8.49 -3.50
CA ILE A 7 19.00 -8.20 -3.82
C ILE A 7 18.16 -8.99 -2.83
N TYR A 8 17.83 -8.36 -1.71
CA TYR A 8 16.75 -8.84 -0.86
C TYR A 8 15.45 -8.48 -1.55
N ILE A 9 14.98 -9.35 -2.44
CA ILE A 9 13.65 -9.26 -3.02
C ILE A 9 12.66 -9.61 -1.90
N LEU A 10 12.34 -8.64 -1.07
CA LEU A 10 11.18 -8.71 -0.19
C LEU A 10 9.95 -8.40 -1.05
N ILE A 11 9.40 -9.44 -1.67
CA ILE A 11 8.16 -9.33 -2.43
C ILE A 11 7.02 -9.20 -1.42
N ALA A 12 6.58 -7.99 -1.23
CA ALA A 12 5.37 -7.69 -0.47
C ALA A 12 4.63 -6.60 -1.21
N MET A 13 3.65 -6.98 -2.01
CA MET A 13 2.85 -6.04 -2.78
C MET A 13 1.62 -5.65 -1.96
N PRO A 14 1.59 -4.45 -1.36
CA PRO A 14 0.38 -3.93 -0.75
C PRO A 14 -0.49 -3.28 -1.81
N THR A 15 -1.80 -3.40 -1.64
CA THR A 15 -2.76 -2.54 -2.32
C THR A 15 -3.35 -1.58 -1.30
N TYR A 16 -3.14 -0.30 -1.54
CA TYR A 16 -3.72 0.77 -0.76
C TYR A 16 -4.84 1.44 -1.54
N THR A 17 -6.05 1.42 -0.98
CA THR A 17 -7.19 2.14 -1.55
C THR A 17 -7.45 3.39 -0.73
N VAL A 18 -7.29 4.55 -1.34
CA VAL A 18 -7.56 5.86 -0.74
C VAL A 18 -8.92 6.32 -1.23
N THR A 19 -9.87 6.45 -0.31
CA THR A 19 -11.22 6.90 -0.61
C THR A 19 -11.47 8.26 0.03
N ASN A 20 -11.79 9.27 -0.78
CA ASN A 20 -12.12 10.62 -0.30
C ASN A 20 -13.60 10.93 -0.41
N SER A 21 -14.12 11.70 0.55
CA SER A 21 -15.50 12.13 0.64
C SER A 21 -15.59 13.64 0.95
N ASN A 22 -16.54 14.30 0.29
CA ASN A 22 -16.89 15.72 0.47
C ASN A 22 -15.77 16.74 0.16
N PHE A 23 -14.72 16.32 -0.54
CA PHE A 23 -13.69 17.20 -1.10
C PHE A 23 -13.03 16.56 -2.32
N ASN A 24 -12.25 17.34 -3.05
CA ASN A 24 -11.53 16.87 -4.23
C ASN A 24 -10.02 16.80 -3.95
N LEU A 25 -9.42 15.67 -4.30
CA LEU A 25 -7.97 15.56 -4.41
C LEU A 25 -7.55 15.98 -5.83
N THR A 26 -6.66 16.95 -5.94
CA THR A 26 -6.03 17.30 -7.22
C THR A 26 -5.09 16.17 -7.65
N SER A 27 -4.77 16.08 -8.93
CA SER A 27 -3.79 15.10 -9.46
C SER A 27 -2.43 15.20 -8.75
N LYS A 28 -2.01 16.41 -8.39
CA LYS A 28 -0.77 16.64 -7.62
C LYS A 28 -0.88 16.07 -6.20
N GLN A 29 -2.02 16.25 -5.53
CA GLN A 29 -2.23 15.67 -4.20
C GLN A 29 -2.29 14.14 -4.25
N GLN A 30 -2.97 13.56 -5.25
CA GLN A 30 -2.99 12.11 -5.45
C GLN A 30 -1.58 11.57 -5.67
N LYS A 31 -0.77 12.19 -6.53
CA LYS A 31 0.63 11.81 -6.73
C LYS A 31 1.42 11.87 -5.42
N ASN A 32 1.35 12.97 -4.70
CA ASN A 32 2.07 13.16 -3.44
C ASN A 32 1.64 12.16 -2.36
N LEU A 33 0.35 11.79 -2.31
CA LEU A 33 -0.17 10.75 -1.42
C LEU A 33 0.36 9.37 -1.81
N ALA A 34 0.30 9.02 -3.09
CA ALA A 34 0.79 7.74 -3.60
C ALA A 34 2.29 7.55 -3.30
N GLU A 35 3.11 8.57 -3.58
CA GLU A 35 4.55 8.56 -3.27
C GLU A 35 4.81 8.44 -1.75
N GLY A 36 4.06 9.18 -0.93
CA GLY A 36 4.19 9.14 0.52
C GLY A 36 3.80 7.79 1.11
N ILE A 37 2.68 7.22 0.70
CA ILE A 37 2.20 5.89 1.12
C ILE A 37 3.21 4.81 0.73
N THR A 38 3.67 4.82 -0.53
CA THR A 38 4.68 3.88 -1.04
C THR A 38 5.98 3.96 -0.25
N LYS A 39 6.46 5.18 0.04
CA LYS A 39 7.68 5.40 0.82
C LYS A 39 7.54 4.89 2.25
N VAL A 40 6.43 5.16 2.92
CA VAL A 40 6.17 4.64 4.27
C VAL A 40 6.16 3.12 4.27
N HIS A 41 5.45 2.49 3.32
CA HIS A 41 5.43 1.04 3.23
C HIS A 41 6.84 0.45 3.08
N ASN A 42 7.64 1.00 2.17
CA ASN A 42 9.02 0.58 1.94
C ASN A 42 9.88 0.71 3.20
N ILE A 43 9.88 1.89 3.85
CA ILE A 43 10.71 2.14 5.03
C ILE A 43 10.33 1.23 6.20
N VAL A 44 9.04 1.02 6.43
CA VAL A 44 8.54 0.27 7.59
C VAL A 44 8.65 -1.24 7.39
N THR A 45 8.42 -1.72 6.17
CA THR A 45 8.34 -3.16 5.88
C THR A 45 9.54 -3.73 5.15
N GLY A 46 10.40 -2.89 4.57
CA GLY A 46 11.52 -3.29 3.73
C GLY A 46 11.12 -3.76 2.32
N ALA A 47 9.82 -3.69 1.97
CA ALA A 47 9.36 -4.09 0.65
C ALA A 47 9.76 -3.06 -0.43
N ASN A 48 10.10 -3.53 -1.63
CA ASN A 48 10.47 -2.65 -2.73
C ASN A 48 9.31 -1.75 -3.16
N THR A 49 9.61 -0.48 -3.49
CA THR A 49 8.61 0.56 -3.80
C THR A 49 7.73 0.23 -5.01
N TYR A 50 8.29 -0.42 -6.02
CA TYR A 50 7.57 -0.75 -7.26
C TYR A 50 6.46 -1.79 -7.10
N PHE A 51 6.34 -2.40 -5.93
CA PHE A 51 5.24 -3.31 -5.62
C PHE A 51 4.02 -2.63 -4.99
N ALA A 52 4.17 -1.43 -4.44
CA ALA A 52 3.06 -0.75 -3.80
C ALA A 52 2.08 -0.20 -4.84
N GLN A 53 0.86 -0.72 -4.83
CA GLN A 53 -0.24 -0.18 -5.62
C GLN A 53 -1.05 0.79 -4.78
N VAL A 54 -1.36 1.98 -5.32
CA VAL A 54 -2.25 2.96 -4.68
C VAL A 54 -3.38 3.32 -5.63
N ILE A 55 -4.61 3.08 -5.19
CA ILE A 55 -5.83 3.32 -5.96
C ILE A 55 -6.62 4.44 -5.29
N PHE A 56 -7.16 5.38 -6.07
CA PHE A 56 -7.98 6.47 -5.56
C PHE A 56 -9.43 6.29 -5.96
N ASN A 57 -10.33 6.37 -4.98
CA ASN A 57 -11.77 6.37 -5.15
C ASN A 57 -12.35 7.65 -4.57
N LYS A 58 -13.46 8.10 -5.14
CA LYS A 58 -14.24 9.23 -4.63
C LYS A 58 -15.66 8.78 -4.34
N ILE A 59 -16.14 9.04 -3.12
CA ILE A 59 -17.54 8.84 -2.78
C ILE A 59 -18.37 9.93 -3.47
N LYS A 60 -19.43 9.54 -4.18
CA LYS A 60 -20.38 10.48 -4.77
C LYS A 60 -21.05 11.31 -3.68
N LYS A 61 -21.35 12.57 -4.00
CA LYS A 61 -22.04 13.48 -3.09
C LYS A 61 -23.31 12.81 -2.53
N ASN A 62 -23.56 12.94 -1.26
CA ASN A 62 -24.68 12.35 -0.52
C ASN A 62 -24.67 10.82 -0.35
N ASN A 63 -23.56 10.12 -0.67
CA ASN A 63 -23.45 8.67 -0.52
C ASN A 63 -22.61 8.25 0.70
N HIS A 64 -22.27 9.17 1.60
CA HIS A 64 -21.52 8.88 2.82
C HIS A 64 -22.40 9.15 4.05
N PHE A 65 -22.57 8.12 4.86
CA PHE A 65 -23.37 8.18 6.09
C PHE A 65 -22.53 7.63 7.27
N MET A 66 -22.70 8.23 8.43
CA MET A 66 -22.12 7.78 9.69
C MET A 66 -23.17 7.89 10.80
N GLY A 67 -23.39 6.79 11.53
CA GLY A 67 -24.50 6.74 12.50
C GLY A 67 -25.87 7.00 11.89
N GLY A 68 -26.08 6.63 10.62
CA GLY A 68 -27.33 6.87 9.89
C GLY A 68 -27.52 8.31 9.39
N LYS A 69 -26.58 9.22 9.65
CA LYS A 69 -26.64 10.63 9.23
C LYS A 69 -25.65 10.91 8.11
N LYS A 70 -26.01 11.80 7.19
CA LYS A 70 -25.11 12.23 6.11
C LYS A 70 -23.87 12.90 6.66
N VAL A 71 -22.69 12.43 6.24
CA VAL A 71 -21.42 13.09 6.52
C VAL A 71 -21.29 14.31 5.61
N LYS A 72 -21.06 15.47 6.21
CA LYS A 72 -20.86 16.75 5.49
C LYS A 72 -19.39 17.16 5.46
N GLU A 73 -18.63 16.77 6.48
CA GLU A 73 -17.21 17.10 6.60
C GLU A 73 -16.37 16.33 5.58
N PRO A 74 -15.28 16.93 5.09
CA PRO A 74 -14.27 16.22 4.34
C PRO A 74 -13.73 15.03 5.12
N SER A 75 -13.51 13.91 4.46
CA SER A 75 -12.88 12.75 5.09
C SER A 75 -12.06 11.94 4.10
N LEU A 76 -11.05 11.26 4.64
CA LEU A 76 -10.15 10.40 3.87
C LEU A 76 -10.02 9.06 4.58
N PHE A 77 -10.31 7.99 3.86
CA PHE A 77 -10.17 6.61 4.32
C PHE A 77 -9.12 5.88 3.52
N LEU A 78 -8.15 5.30 4.20
CA LEU A 78 -7.13 4.42 3.63
C LEU A 78 -7.39 2.99 4.08
N LEU A 79 -7.61 2.10 3.13
CA LEU A 79 -7.59 0.66 3.34
C LEU A 79 -6.30 0.08 2.77
N GLY A 80 -5.45 -0.46 3.61
CA GLY A 80 -4.23 -1.18 3.22
C GLY A 80 -4.43 -2.68 3.30
N GLN A 81 -4.44 -3.35 2.17
CA GLN A 81 -4.42 -4.81 2.07
C GLN A 81 -2.95 -5.23 1.90
N ILE A 82 -2.40 -5.89 2.91
CA ILE A 82 -0.99 -6.25 2.95
C ILE A 82 -0.83 -7.76 3.09
N ARG A 83 0.28 -8.30 2.60
CA ARG A 83 0.61 -9.71 2.80
C ARG A 83 0.83 -10.00 4.29
N ALA A 84 0.18 -11.02 4.82
CA ALA A 84 0.35 -11.48 6.20
C ALA A 84 1.80 -11.92 6.50
N GLY A 85 2.15 -11.92 7.78
CA GLY A 85 3.46 -12.35 8.28
C GLY A 85 4.29 -11.25 8.94
N ARG A 86 3.77 -10.02 9.04
CA ARG A 86 4.45 -8.93 9.75
C ARG A 86 4.08 -8.93 11.24
N SER A 87 5.07 -8.57 12.08
CA SER A 87 4.85 -8.45 13.52
C SER A 87 3.86 -7.31 13.85
N LYS A 88 3.25 -7.41 15.03
CA LYS A 88 2.39 -6.34 15.56
C LYS A 88 3.11 -4.99 15.57
N LYS A 89 4.37 -4.95 16.03
CA LYS A 89 5.19 -3.72 16.08
C LYS A 89 5.34 -3.06 14.71
N ILE A 90 5.58 -3.84 13.65
CA ILE A 90 5.68 -3.32 12.28
C ILE A 90 4.33 -2.76 11.83
N LYS A 91 3.22 -3.45 12.10
CA LYS A 91 1.88 -2.98 11.72
C LYS A 91 1.46 -1.72 12.48
N ASP A 92 1.74 -1.64 13.78
CA ASP A 92 1.47 -0.45 14.59
C ASP A 92 2.23 0.78 14.04
N LYS A 93 3.50 0.60 13.70
CA LYS A 93 4.30 1.66 13.07
C LYS A 93 3.75 2.04 11.69
N LEU A 94 3.39 1.06 10.87
CA LEU A 94 2.83 1.28 9.54
C LEU A 94 1.55 2.12 9.60
N ILE A 95 0.60 1.77 10.46
CA ILE A 95 -0.66 2.51 10.64
C ILE A 95 -0.38 3.96 11.08
N SER A 96 0.51 4.15 12.05
CA SER A 96 0.86 5.48 12.55
C SER A 96 1.51 6.35 11.47
N ASP A 97 2.49 5.82 10.75
CA ASP A 97 3.21 6.57 9.72
C ASP A 97 2.30 6.87 8.52
N LEU A 98 1.42 5.93 8.13
CA LEU A 98 0.40 6.17 7.09
C LEU A 98 -0.56 7.29 7.50
N LYS A 99 -1.08 7.29 8.73
CA LYS A 99 -1.92 8.38 9.25
C LYS A 99 -1.21 9.73 9.09
N ASN A 100 0.03 9.81 9.51
CA ASN A 100 0.82 11.04 9.45
C ASN A 100 1.03 11.55 8.01
N VAL A 101 1.28 10.64 7.07
CA VAL A 101 1.38 11.00 5.63
C VAL A 101 0.05 11.53 5.11
N LEU A 102 -1.07 10.88 5.45
CA LEU A 102 -2.39 11.31 5.00
C LEU A 102 -2.70 12.73 5.51
N ILE A 103 -2.51 13.01 6.80
CA ILE A 103 -2.69 14.34 7.39
C ILE A 103 -1.82 15.38 6.66
N LYS A 104 -0.51 15.10 6.56
CA LYS A 104 0.45 16.05 5.98
C LYS A 104 0.15 16.36 4.52
N LYS A 105 -0.28 15.38 3.72
CA LYS A 105 -0.46 15.54 2.27
C LYS A 105 -1.87 15.99 1.89
N SER A 106 -2.90 15.60 2.63
CA SER A 106 -4.27 16.04 2.37
C SER A 106 -4.61 17.39 3.01
N LYS A 107 -3.87 17.77 4.06
CA LYS A 107 -4.17 18.94 4.91
C LYS A 107 -5.46 18.82 5.73
N LEU A 108 -6.00 17.63 5.86
CA LEU A 108 -7.14 17.37 6.73
C LEU A 108 -6.69 17.24 8.19
N ASP A 109 -7.62 17.48 9.10
CA ASP A 109 -7.44 17.21 10.52
C ASP A 109 -7.36 15.70 10.80
N GLU A 110 -6.67 15.28 11.85
CA GLU A 110 -6.53 13.86 12.16
C GLU A 110 -7.86 13.15 12.43
N THR A 111 -8.86 13.87 12.93
CA THR A 111 -10.22 13.33 13.17
C THR A 111 -10.98 13.00 11.89
N GLN A 112 -10.50 13.49 10.74
CA GLN A 112 -11.06 13.24 9.40
C GLN A 112 -10.34 12.12 8.66
N ILE A 113 -9.37 11.45 9.31
CA ILE A 113 -8.53 10.41 8.70
C ILE A 113 -8.85 9.05 9.31
N TRP A 114 -9.08 8.07 8.44
CA TRP A 114 -9.32 6.67 8.81
C TRP A 114 -8.28 5.80 8.14
N VAL A 115 -7.64 4.90 8.89
CA VAL A 115 -6.62 3.98 8.35
C VAL A 115 -6.90 2.58 8.87
N TYR A 116 -7.13 1.65 7.95
CA TYR A 116 -7.26 0.22 8.24
C TYR A 116 -6.17 -0.55 7.53
N ILE A 117 -5.60 -1.55 8.20
CA ILE A 117 -4.68 -2.52 7.63
C ILE A 117 -5.28 -3.90 7.79
N VAL A 118 -5.34 -4.63 6.71
CA VAL A 118 -5.85 -6.00 6.64
C VAL A 118 -4.75 -6.92 6.15
N ASP A 119 -4.45 -7.95 6.93
CA ASP A 119 -3.54 -9.02 6.54
C ASP A 119 -4.24 -9.98 5.57
N LEU A 120 -3.63 -10.24 4.43
CA LEU A 120 -4.07 -11.25 3.48
C LEU A 120 -3.09 -12.43 3.46
N PRO A 121 -3.58 -13.67 3.60
CA PRO A 121 -2.76 -14.85 3.39
C PRO A 121 -2.15 -14.84 1.98
N PRO A 122 -0.83 -15.01 1.82
CA PRO A 122 -0.19 -14.95 0.50
C PRO A 122 -0.73 -16.00 -0.48
N SER A 123 -1.20 -17.14 0.01
CA SER A 123 -1.87 -18.16 -0.79
C SER A 123 -3.20 -17.71 -1.43
N GLN A 124 -3.76 -16.60 -0.95
CA GLN A 124 -4.98 -15.97 -1.46
C GLN A 124 -4.69 -14.73 -2.31
N MET A 125 -3.43 -14.51 -2.67
CA MET A 125 -2.99 -13.35 -3.46
C MET A 125 -2.32 -13.80 -4.75
N ILE A 126 -2.88 -13.40 -5.88
CA ILE A 126 -2.25 -13.54 -7.20
C ILE A 126 -1.89 -12.14 -7.70
N GLU A 127 -0.61 -11.93 -7.99
CA GLU A 127 -0.11 -10.67 -8.53
C GLU A 127 0.78 -10.95 -9.73
N TYR A 128 0.60 -10.20 -10.80
CA TYR A 128 1.23 -10.45 -12.09
C TYR A 128 1.06 -11.89 -12.61
N GLY A 129 -0.03 -12.55 -12.23
CA GLY A 129 -0.33 -13.92 -12.64
C GLY A 129 0.33 -15.02 -11.81
N ALA A 130 1.00 -14.70 -10.70
CA ALA A 130 1.63 -15.68 -9.81
C ALA A 130 1.09 -15.55 -8.38
N VAL A 131 0.84 -16.70 -7.73
CA VAL A 131 0.49 -16.76 -6.30
C VAL A 131 1.68 -16.30 -5.48
N LEU A 132 1.47 -15.45 -4.47
CA LEU A 132 2.55 -14.92 -3.66
C LEU A 132 3.15 -15.97 -2.70
N PRO A 133 4.44 -15.87 -2.40
CA PRO A 133 5.10 -16.75 -1.45
C PRO A 133 4.79 -16.35 0.00
N VAL A 134 4.87 -17.31 0.91
CA VAL A 134 4.95 -17.01 2.34
C VAL A 134 6.25 -16.25 2.65
N SER A 135 6.24 -15.49 3.76
CA SER A 135 7.41 -14.72 4.19
C SER A 135 8.65 -15.63 4.35
N GLY A 136 9.78 -15.19 3.80
CA GLY A 136 11.05 -15.94 3.81
C GLY A 136 11.25 -16.89 2.62
N LYS A 137 10.23 -17.10 1.77
CA LYS A 137 10.33 -17.96 0.57
C LYS A 137 10.43 -17.18 -0.75
N GLU A 138 10.67 -15.89 -0.68
CA GLU A 138 10.67 -14.99 -1.84
C GLU A 138 11.72 -15.36 -2.88
N LYS A 139 12.92 -15.78 -2.45
CA LYS A 139 14.01 -16.15 -3.36
C LYS A 139 13.67 -17.41 -4.16
N GLU A 140 13.12 -18.42 -3.47
CA GLU A 140 12.70 -19.67 -4.09
C GLU A 140 11.56 -19.42 -5.08
N TRP A 141 10.57 -18.62 -4.66
CA TRP A 141 9.47 -18.21 -5.50
C TRP A 141 9.94 -17.49 -6.77
N PHE A 142 10.82 -16.49 -6.64
CA PHE A 142 11.35 -15.75 -7.78
C PHE A 142 12.10 -16.68 -8.75
N LYS A 143 12.90 -17.61 -8.22
CA LYS A 143 13.62 -18.61 -9.04
C LYS A 143 12.68 -19.44 -9.90
N ASN A 144 11.49 -19.74 -9.41
CA ASN A 144 10.51 -20.61 -10.06
C ASN A 144 9.54 -19.85 -10.99
N LEU A 145 9.62 -18.51 -11.07
CA LEU A 145 8.80 -17.72 -11.99
C LEU A 145 9.18 -17.97 -13.46
N SER A 146 8.21 -17.76 -14.36
CA SER A 146 8.48 -17.76 -15.79
C SER A 146 9.48 -16.67 -16.19
N THR A 147 10.26 -16.91 -17.24
CA THR A 147 11.21 -15.92 -17.79
C THR A 147 10.51 -14.60 -18.13
N LYS A 148 9.30 -14.67 -18.70
CA LYS A 148 8.47 -13.50 -19.02
C LYS A 148 8.21 -12.64 -17.79
N LEU A 149 7.83 -13.27 -16.67
CA LEU A 149 7.53 -12.54 -15.44
C LEU A 149 8.80 -11.99 -14.76
N LYS A 150 9.88 -12.78 -14.73
CA LYS A 150 11.18 -12.30 -14.25
C LYS A 150 11.63 -11.04 -14.98
N ASN A 151 11.55 -11.05 -16.31
CA ASN A 151 11.92 -9.90 -17.13
C ASN A 151 11.02 -8.68 -16.87
N LYS A 152 9.72 -8.90 -16.64
CA LYS A 152 8.79 -7.82 -16.28
C LYS A 152 9.14 -7.20 -14.93
N LEU A 153 9.35 -8.00 -13.90
CA LEU A 153 9.69 -7.54 -12.56
C LEU A 153 11.04 -6.81 -12.52
N SER A 154 12.05 -7.33 -13.21
CA SER A 154 13.37 -6.67 -13.30
C SER A 154 13.34 -5.29 -13.99
N LYS A 155 12.36 -5.04 -14.85
CA LYS A 155 12.16 -3.71 -15.47
C LYS A 155 11.54 -2.70 -14.52
N LEU A 156 10.83 -3.15 -13.49
CA LEU A 156 10.22 -2.30 -12.48
C LEU A 156 11.22 -1.86 -11.40
N GLU A 157 12.40 -2.49 -11.34
CA GLU A 157 13.49 -2.12 -10.43
C GLU A 157 14.32 -0.91 -10.89
N LYS A 158 14.16 -0.49 -12.14
CA LYS A 158 14.86 0.66 -12.75
C LYS A 158 14.00 1.91 -12.64
#